data_43c3ff36525c1e1fb8eb1fcc15b2359d
#
_entry.id   43c3ff36525c1e1fb8eb1fcc15b2359d
#
_cell.length_a   1.000
_cell.length_b   1.000
_cell.length_c   1.000
_cell.angle_alpha   90.00
_cell.angle_beta   90.00
_cell.angle_gamma   90.00
#
_symmetry.space_group_name_H-M   'P 1'
#
loop_
_entity.id
_entity.type
_entity.pdbx_description
1 polymer ?
#
loop_
_entity_poly.entity_id
_entity_poly.type
_entity_poly.pdbx_seq_one_letter_code
_entity_poly.pdbx_strand_id
1 'polypeptide(L)'
;MNTWGNTLAALGLAAAVLAGTGAPAVAGAEPVVVARYTFDAMTKGGTVADDSGRGHTLTPSAGHGGAVRPERRARGKAVAFPAKCAGKRCPHAVLQAADAPDLNPGSGPIRYGATVRLPRKEVGSGQNIVQKGYSASGSQYKLQVDGAAGRPSCVLADNVVRGIHLARSDVSISDGAWHRLECRRSGATLTLLVDDAVHATAVIPATLSVTNTVPLSIGGKGDGRDNDQFHGSLDDVWIALG
;
A
#
# COMPACT_ATOMS: atom_id res chain seq x y z
N MET A 1 -33.89 -31.18 -83.78
CA MET A 1 -32.94 -30.18 -83.29
C MET A 1 -33.23 -29.95 -81.83
N ASN A 2 -32.44 -30.55 -80.96
CA ASN A 2 -32.68 -30.60 -79.52
C ASN A 2 -31.91 -29.52 -78.81
N THR A 3 -32.55 -28.66 -78.05
CA THR A 3 -31.91 -27.69 -77.15
C THR A 3 -32.10 -28.19 -75.71
N TRP A 4 -31.00 -28.50 -75.09
CA TRP A 4 -30.93 -28.91 -73.66
C TRP A 4 -30.75 -27.60 -72.84
N GLY A 5 -31.66 -27.43 -71.90
CA GLY A 5 -31.55 -26.35 -70.89
C GLY A 5 -30.88 -26.87 -69.61
N ASN A 6 -29.79 -26.31 -69.22
CA ASN A 6 -29.11 -26.60 -67.92
C ASN A 6 -29.69 -25.73 -66.82
N THR A 7 -30.30 -26.34 -65.85
CA THR A 7 -30.69 -25.68 -64.59
C THR A 7 -29.56 -25.81 -63.56
N LEU A 8 -28.95 -24.71 -63.18
CA LEU A 8 -28.00 -24.60 -62.08
C LEU A 8 -28.76 -24.38 -60.76
N ALA A 9 -28.65 -25.35 -59.87
CA ALA A 9 -29.14 -25.25 -58.49
C ALA A 9 -28.10 -24.53 -57.65
N ALA A 10 -28.44 -23.38 -57.07
CA ALA A 10 -27.59 -22.66 -56.12
C ALA A 10 -27.87 -23.21 -54.71
N LEU A 11 -26.86 -23.84 -54.11
CA LEU A 11 -26.84 -24.16 -52.67
C LEU A 11 -26.49 -22.91 -51.87
N GLY A 12 -27.45 -22.40 -51.10
CA GLY A 12 -27.22 -21.35 -50.13
C GLY A 12 -26.62 -21.92 -48.81
N LEU A 13 -25.39 -21.59 -48.45
CA LEU A 13 -24.85 -21.85 -47.11
C LEU A 13 -25.41 -20.79 -46.15
N ALA A 14 -26.22 -21.22 -45.19
CA ALA A 14 -26.63 -20.41 -44.06
C ALA A 14 -25.53 -20.45 -42.98
N ALA A 15 -24.82 -19.36 -42.79
CA ALA A 15 -23.87 -19.18 -41.66
C ALA A 15 -24.66 -18.87 -40.38
N ALA A 16 -24.70 -19.82 -39.43
CA ALA A 16 -25.24 -19.57 -38.11
C ALA A 16 -24.25 -18.73 -37.28
N VAL A 17 -24.60 -17.47 -37.01
CA VAL A 17 -23.86 -16.61 -36.07
C VAL A 17 -24.25 -17.03 -34.65
N LEU A 18 -23.35 -17.69 -33.93
CA LEU A 18 -23.45 -17.94 -32.51
C LEU A 18 -23.18 -16.61 -31.76
N ALA A 19 -24.25 -15.95 -31.34
CA ALA A 19 -24.15 -14.82 -30.40
C ALA A 19 -23.76 -15.39 -29.03
N GLY A 20 -22.47 -15.29 -28.70
CA GLY A 20 -21.97 -15.57 -27.35
C GLY A 20 -22.53 -14.52 -26.37
N THR A 21 -23.47 -14.95 -25.51
CA THR A 21 -23.91 -14.14 -24.37
C THR A 21 -22.77 -14.12 -23.32
N GLY A 22 -21.87 -13.14 -23.45
CA GLY A 22 -20.91 -12.84 -22.39
C GLY A 22 -21.69 -12.43 -21.13
N ALA A 23 -21.56 -13.21 -20.05
CA ALA A 23 -22.10 -12.81 -18.76
C ALA A 23 -21.53 -11.44 -18.39
N PRO A 24 -22.32 -10.49 -17.87
CA PRO A 24 -21.79 -9.21 -17.42
C PRO A 24 -20.76 -9.46 -16.32
N ALA A 25 -19.56 -8.90 -16.48
CA ALA A 25 -18.57 -8.86 -15.41
C ALA A 25 -19.24 -8.15 -14.23
N VAL A 26 -19.34 -8.83 -13.09
CA VAL A 26 -19.78 -8.20 -11.84
C VAL A 26 -18.73 -7.14 -11.53
N ALA A 27 -19.07 -5.88 -11.72
CA ALA A 27 -18.25 -4.76 -11.30
C ALA A 27 -18.11 -4.89 -9.78
N GLY A 28 -16.92 -5.23 -9.30
CA GLY A 28 -16.63 -5.21 -7.87
C GLY A 28 -16.92 -3.79 -7.34
N ALA A 29 -17.42 -3.67 -6.11
CA ALA A 29 -17.63 -2.38 -5.48
C ALA A 29 -16.29 -1.61 -5.49
N GLU A 30 -16.37 -0.29 -5.75
CA GLU A 30 -15.19 0.56 -5.68
C GLU A 30 -14.63 0.58 -4.26
N PRO A 31 -13.29 0.50 -4.09
CA PRO A 31 -12.68 0.51 -2.77
C PRO A 31 -13.02 1.79 -2.00
N VAL A 32 -13.43 1.64 -0.75
CA VAL A 32 -13.75 2.76 0.14
C VAL A 32 -12.50 3.20 0.87
N VAL A 33 -12.11 4.47 0.75
CA VAL A 33 -11.02 5.06 1.51
C VAL A 33 -11.43 5.14 2.99
N VAL A 34 -10.72 4.40 3.84
CA VAL A 34 -10.99 4.33 5.28
C VAL A 34 -10.05 5.20 6.12
N ALA A 35 -8.88 5.55 5.60
CA ALA A 35 -7.98 6.52 6.21
C ALA A 35 -7.23 7.29 5.13
N ARG A 36 -7.00 8.60 5.30
CA ARG A 36 -6.21 9.43 4.39
C ARG A 36 -5.55 10.59 5.13
N TYR A 37 -4.27 10.88 4.79
CA TYR A 37 -3.48 11.92 5.42
C TYR A 37 -2.68 12.69 4.38
N THR A 38 -3.05 13.94 4.13
CA THR A 38 -2.36 14.85 3.19
C THR A 38 -1.28 15.70 3.87
N PHE A 39 -1.25 15.72 5.22
CA PHE A 39 -0.32 16.49 6.05
C PHE A 39 -0.39 18.02 5.90
N ASP A 40 -1.27 18.54 5.05
CA ASP A 40 -1.42 19.97 4.77
C ASP A 40 -1.78 20.78 6.02
N ALA A 41 -2.63 20.21 6.87
CA ALA A 41 -3.14 20.80 8.09
C ALA A 41 -2.48 20.26 9.37
N MET A 42 -1.26 19.67 9.29
CA MET A 42 -0.56 19.17 10.45
C MET A 42 -0.37 20.27 11.49
N THR A 43 -0.75 20.01 12.75
CA THR A 43 -0.61 20.95 13.87
C THR A 43 0.86 21.16 14.26
N LYS A 44 1.14 22.20 15.07
CA LYS A 44 2.49 22.42 15.65
C LYS A 44 2.94 21.24 16.51
N GLY A 45 2.01 20.52 17.15
CA GLY A 45 2.28 19.32 17.94
C GLY A 45 2.46 18.04 17.12
N GLY A 46 2.33 18.11 15.79
CA GLY A 46 2.49 16.95 14.90
C GLY A 46 1.23 16.11 14.71
N THR A 47 0.09 16.51 15.29
CA THR A 47 -1.19 15.83 15.07
C THR A 47 -1.69 16.07 13.66
N VAL A 48 -2.23 15.03 13.02
CA VAL A 48 -2.76 15.05 11.65
C VAL A 48 -4.18 14.53 11.65
N ALA A 49 -5.11 15.33 11.14
CA ALA A 49 -6.50 14.89 10.96
C ALA A 49 -6.59 13.82 9.86
N ASP A 50 -7.58 12.96 9.96
CA ASP A 50 -7.94 12.00 8.92
C ASP A 50 -8.85 12.67 7.89
N ASP A 51 -8.34 12.85 6.69
CA ASP A 51 -9.05 13.48 5.57
C ASP A 51 -10.12 12.53 4.93
N SER A 52 -10.19 11.27 5.36
CA SER A 52 -11.27 10.34 4.93
C SER A 52 -12.61 10.64 5.60
N GLY A 53 -12.59 11.42 6.69
CA GLY A 53 -13.77 11.73 7.50
C GLY A 53 -14.17 10.63 8.50
N ARG A 54 -13.35 9.56 8.66
CA ARG A 54 -13.63 8.45 9.59
C ARG A 54 -13.03 8.63 10.97
N GLY A 55 -12.21 9.67 11.17
CA GLY A 55 -11.74 10.10 12.49
C GLY A 55 -10.49 9.38 12.98
N HIS A 56 -9.74 8.70 12.13
CA HIS A 56 -8.47 8.05 12.47
C HIS A 56 -7.33 9.06 12.62
N THR A 57 -7.46 10.01 13.53
CA THR A 57 -6.48 11.07 13.77
C THR A 57 -5.13 10.48 14.16
N LEU A 58 -4.06 10.91 13.48
CA LEU A 58 -2.69 10.55 13.83
C LEU A 58 -2.16 11.46 14.92
N THR A 59 -1.56 10.85 15.94
CA THR A 59 -0.80 11.53 17.00
C THR A 59 0.65 11.10 16.95
N PRO A 60 1.63 12.01 17.15
CA PRO A 60 3.02 11.66 17.18
C PRO A 60 3.39 10.95 18.49
N SER A 61 4.20 9.91 18.39
CA SER A 61 4.97 9.34 19.50
C SER A 61 6.45 9.34 19.12
N ALA A 62 7.33 9.72 20.04
CA ALA A 62 8.71 9.96 19.71
C ALA A 62 9.65 9.66 20.88
N GLY A 63 10.91 9.32 20.58
CA GLY A 63 11.96 9.10 21.55
C GLY A 63 13.27 9.77 21.19
N HIS A 64 14.12 9.97 22.18
CA HIS A 64 15.45 10.57 22.05
C HIS A 64 15.47 11.92 21.32
N GLY A 65 14.45 12.76 21.54
CA GLY A 65 14.34 14.06 20.89
C GLY A 65 13.91 14.01 19.42
N GLY A 66 13.41 12.87 18.96
CA GLY A 66 12.82 12.75 17.64
C GLY A 66 11.54 13.59 17.50
N ALA A 67 11.26 14.03 16.29
CA ALA A 67 10.03 14.73 15.96
C ALA A 67 9.74 14.60 14.47
N VAL A 68 8.46 14.51 14.12
CA VAL A 68 8.00 14.73 12.76
C VAL A 68 7.91 16.25 12.50
N ARG A 69 8.15 16.66 11.25
CA ARG A 69 8.13 18.07 10.86
C ARG A 69 7.40 18.29 9.54
N PRO A 70 6.63 19.39 9.40
CA PRO A 70 6.07 19.72 8.11
C PRO A 70 7.18 20.10 7.13
N GLU A 71 7.06 19.61 5.91
CA GLU A 71 7.92 19.93 4.79
C GLU A 71 7.10 20.56 3.66
N ARG A 72 7.58 21.65 3.06
CA ARG A 72 6.92 22.29 1.92
C ARG A 72 7.07 21.44 0.66
N ARG A 73 5.99 21.32 -0.10
CA ARG A 73 5.97 20.80 -1.48
C ARG A 73 5.60 21.92 -2.45
N ALA A 74 5.65 21.61 -3.73
CA ALA A 74 5.18 22.53 -4.78
C ALA A 74 3.68 22.88 -4.59
N ARG A 75 2.91 21.92 -4.08
CA ARG A 75 1.53 22.10 -3.63
C ARG A 75 1.41 21.41 -2.26
N GLY A 76 0.88 22.14 -1.26
CA GLY A 76 0.65 21.60 0.07
C GLY A 76 1.93 21.34 0.88
N LYS A 77 1.84 20.36 1.76
CA LYS A 77 2.90 19.95 2.67
C LYS A 77 3.02 18.42 2.68
N ALA A 78 4.16 17.96 3.11
CA ALA A 78 4.47 16.60 3.47
C ALA A 78 4.92 16.54 4.93
N VAL A 79 5.09 15.35 5.47
CA VAL A 79 5.71 15.12 6.77
C VAL A 79 7.11 14.56 6.57
N ALA A 80 8.12 15.16 7.22
CA ALA A 80 9.48 14.66 7.28
C ALA A 80 9.72 13.96 8.63
N PHE A 81 10.35 12.79 8.57
CA PHE A 81 10.75 11.98 9.72
C PHE A 81 12.21 12.25 10.11
N PRO A 82 12.65 11.84 11.32
CA PRO A 82 14.02 12.01 11.76
C PRO A 82 15.03 11.43 10.77
N ALA A 83 16.11 12.17 10.50
CA ALA A 83 17.19 11.71 9.64
C ALA A 83 17.87 10.46 10.22
N LYS A 84 18.48 9.64 9.35
CA LYS A 84 19.26 8.48 9.75
C LYS A 84 20.40 8.89 10.67
N CYS A 85 20.59 8.13 11.71
CA CYS A 85 21.58 8.39 12.75
C CYS A 85 22.39 7.10 13.00
N ALA A 86 23.67 7.26 13.32
CA ALA A 86 24.53 6.17 13.79
C ALA A 86 24.74 6.32 15.29
N GLY A 87 24.23 5.39 16.09
CA GLY A 87 24.43 5.42 17.55
C GLY A 87 23.32 4.77 18.35
N LYS A 88 23.50 4.81 19.69
CA LYS A 88 22.55 4.12 20.63
C LYS A 88 21.33 4.96 20.99
N ARG A 89 21.34 6.26 20.73
CA ARG A 89 20.29 7.23 21.08
C ARG A 89 19.84 8.04 19.87
N CYS A 90 19.52 7.34 18.79
CA CYS A 90 19.03 7.99 17.59
C CYS A 90 17.62 8.57 17.81
N PRO A 91 17.38 9.80 17.37
CA PRO A 91 16.05 10.36 17.32
C PRO A 91 15.12 9.48 16.50
N HIS A 92 13.93 9.17 17.01
CA HIS A 92 12.91 8.44 16.29
C HIS A 92 11.53 9.02 16.58
N ALA A 93 10.63 8.89 15.63
CA ALA A 93 9.26 9.37 15.73
C ALA A 93 8.35 8.54 14.81
N VAL A 94 7.14 8.32 15.24
CA VAL A 94 6.08 7.63 14.50
C VAL A 94 4.78 8.41 14.67
N LEU A 95 3.92 8.37 13.67
CA LEU A 95 2.55 8.85 13.75
C LEU A 95 1.62 7.64 13.91
N GLN A 96 0.73 7.69 14.90
CA GLN A 96 -0.16 6.57 15.22
C GLN A 96 -1.62 7.01 15.32
N ALA A 97 -2.52 6.23 14.71
CA ALA A 97 -3.95 6.27 14.98
C ALA A 97 -4.34 5.06 15.83
N ALA A 98 -5.29 5.26 16.73
CA ALA A 98 -5.85 4.17 17.51
C ALA A 98 -6.41 3.06 16.60
N ASP A 99 -6.42 1.81 17.11
CA ASP A 99 -7.07 0.72 16.41
C ASP A 99 -8.57 1.02 16.20
N ALA A 100 -9.06 0.63 15.03
CA ALA A 100 -10.47 0.67 14.70
C ALA A 100 -10.84 -0.51 13.79
N PRO A 101 -12.07 -1.05 13.90
CA PRO A 101 -12.48 -2.22 13.13
C PRO A 101 -12.38 -2.03 11.61
N ASP A 102 -12.66 -0.82 11.11
CA ASP A 102 -12.61 -0.48 9.69
C ASP A 102 -11.18 -0.24 9.14
N LEU A 103 -10.15 -0.42 9.97
CA LEU A 103 -8.74 -0.52 9.55
C LEU A 103 -8.30 -1.98 9.36
N ASN A 104 -9.19 -2.95 9.58
CA ASN A 104 -8.91 -4.38 9.53
C ASN A 104 -9.57 -5.01 8.29
N PRO A 105 -8.82 -5.34 7.23
CA PRO A 105 -9.39 -5.89 6.00
C PRO A 105 -9.93 -7.33 6.15
N GLY A 106 -9.56 -8.04 7.22
CA GLY A 106 -9.82 -9.47 7.30
C GLY A 106 -9.18 -10.22 6.14
N SER A 107 -9.93 -11.08 5.46
CA SER A 107 -9.52 -11.76 4.23
C SER A 107 -9.92 -10.99 2.97
N GLY A 108 -10.57 -9.82 3.10
CA GLY A 108 -11.03 -8.99 1.99
C GLY A 108 -9.93 -8.25 1.23
N PRO A 109 -10.30 -7.59 0.13
CA PRO A 109 -9.40 -6.72 -0.61
C PRO A 109 -8.96 -5.53 0.25
N ILE A 110 -7.70 -5.14 0.06
CA ILE A 110 -7.14 -3.93 0.66
C ILE A 110 -6.17 -3.26 -0.32
N ARG A 111 -6.20 -1.94 -0.32
CA ARG A 111 -5.23 -1.10 -0.99
C ARG A 111 -4.70 -0.09 0.02
N TYR A 112 -3.38 0.13 0.04
CA TYR A 112 -2.76 1.14 0.90
C TYR A 112 -1.50 1.68 0.23
N GLY A 113 -1.23 2.95 0.43
CA GLY A 113 -0.14 3.58 -0.26
C GLY A 113 0.30 4.89 0.35
N ALA A 114 1.34 5.46 -0.24
CA ALA A 114 1.91 6.75 0.13
C ALA A 114 2.67 7.36 -1.04
N THR A 115 2.79 8.68 -1.07
CA THR A 115 3.81 9.38 -1.84
C THR A 115 5.05 9.53 -0.98
N VAL A 116 6.19 9.02 -1.44
CA VAL A 116 7.40 8.78 -0.65
C VAL A 116 8.59 9.47 -1.27
N ARG A 117 9.40 10.15 -0.47
CA ARG A 117 10.72 10.65 -0.86
C ARG A 117 11.78 10.13 0.10
N LEU A 118 12.75 9.40 -0.41
CA LEU A 118 13.85 8.82 0.37
C LEU A 118 15.20 9.16 -0.29
N PRO A 119 15.99 10.08 0.27
CA PRO A 119 17.34 10.31 -0.20
C PRO A 119 18.25 9.11 0.06
N ARG A 120 19.20 8.82 -0.86
CA ARG A 120 20.10 7.66 -0.77
C ARG A 120 20.87 7.56 0.55
N LYS A 121 21.30 8.68 1.11
CA LYS A 121 22.02 8.74 2.40
C LYS A 121 21.15 8.33 3.60
N GLU A 122 19.83 8.38 3.44
CA GLU A 122 18.86 8.07 4.50
C GLU A 122 18.39 6.62 4.49
N VAL A 123 18.88 5.78 3.56
CA VAL A 123 18.50 4.37 3.47
C VAL A 123 19.01 3.58 4.65
N GLY A 124 18.12 2.82 5.32
CA GLY A 124 18.40 1.90 6.41
C GLY A 124 18.30 0.43 6.01
N SER A 125 18.39 -0.48 6.98
CA SER A 125 18.22 -1.93 6.76
C SER A 125 16.77 -2.35 6.53
N GLY A 126 15.81 -1.60 7.08
CA GLY A 126 14.37 -1.74 6.90
C GLY A 126 13.71 -0.48 7.43
N GLN A 127 12.75 0.06 6.70
CA GLN A 127 12.09 1.33 7.03
C GLN A 127 10.59 1.20 6.74
N ASN A 128 9.76 1.31 7.77
CA ASN A 128 8.32 1.16 7.64
C ASN A 128 7.66 2.48 7.26
N ILE A 129 6.87 2.46 6.19
CA ILE A 129 6.08 3.61 5.73
C ILE A 129 4.69 3.56 6.36
N VAL A 130 3.96 2.47 6.16
CA VAL A 130 2.64 2.19 6.73
C VAL A 130 2.65 0.81 7.33
N GLN A 131 2.17 0.65 8.55
CA GLN A 131 2.06 -0.65 9.21
C GLN A 131 0.87 -0.73 10.13
N LYS A 132 0.15 -1.85 10.11
CA LYS A 132 -0.81 -2.25 11.13
C LYS A 132 -0.58 -3.71 11.51
N GLY A 133 -0.32 -3.94 12.81
CA GLY A 133 0.00 -5.26 13.34
C GLY A 133 1.47 -5.65 13.23
N TYR A 134 1.77 -6.86 13.70
CA TYR A 134 3.11 -7.44 13.74
C TYR A 134 3.08 -8.90 13.29
N SER A 135 3.98 -9.27 12.37
CA SER A 135 4.08 -10.64 11.85
C SER A 135 4.56 -11.65 12.91
N ALA A 136 5.28 -11.20 13.93
CA ALA A 136 5.81 -12.07 14.98
C ALA A 136 4.75 -12.46 16.03
N SER A 137 3.72 -11.66 16.23
CA SER A 137 2.72 -11.84 17.29
C SER A 137 1.28 -11.76 16.81
N GLY A 138 1.04 -11.72 15.51
CA GLY A 138 -0.30 -11.57 15.00
C GLY A 138 -0.36 -11.48 13.48
N SER A 139 -1.34 -10.77 13.00
CA SER A 139 -1.51 -10.46 11.59
C SER A 139 -0.99 -9.05 11.28
N GLN A 140 -0.65 -8.81 10.02
CA GLN A 140 -0.01 -7.56 9.59
C GLN A 140 -0.33 -7.22 8.15
N TYR A 141 -0.53 -5.94 7.85
CA TYR A 141 -0.23 -5.37 6.55
C TYR A 141 0.83 -4.27 6.70
N LYS A 142 1.75 -4.20 5.73
CA LYS A 142 2.86 -3.25 5.79
C LYS A 142 3.36 -2.85 4.41
N LEU A 143 3.61 -1.54 4.21
CA LEU A 143 4.42 -0.97 3.14
C LEU A 143 5.73 -0.50 3.74
N GLN A 144 6.85 -0.93 3.17
CA GLN A 144 8.19 -0.61 3.69
C GLN A 144 9.20 -0.42 2.57
N VAL A 145 10.39 0.08 2.92
CA VAL A 145 11.59 0.08 2.08
C VAL A 145 12.60 -0.88 2.67
N ASP A 146 13.05 -1.85 1.88
CA ASP A 146 13.93 -2.93 2.32
C ASP A 146 15.39 -2.71 1.93
N GLY A 147 16.25 -3.01 2.88
CA GLY A 147 17.70 -3.15 2.71
C GLY A 147 18.41 -1.89 2.23
N ALA A 148 19.73 -1.97 2.17
CA ALA A 148 20.59 -0.86 1.75
C ALA A 148 20.39 -0.42 0.29
N ALA A 149 19.70 -1.22 -0.52
CA ALA A 149 19.35 -0.89 -1.88
C ALA A 149 18.11 0.03 -1.99
N GLY A 150 17.36 0.25 -0.91
CA GLY A 150 16.19 1.12 -0.91
C GLY A 150 15.04 0.63 -1.80
N ARG A 151 14.73 -0.67 -1.76
CA ARG A 151 13.70 -1.31 -2.57
C ARG A 151 12.36 -1.35 -1.82
N PRO A 152 11.27 -0.81 -2.37
CA PRO A 152 9.98 -0.89 -1.69
C PRO A 152 9.41 -2.30 -1.71
N SER A 153 8.63 -2.64 -0.70
CA SER A 153 7.92 -3.91 -0.61
C SER A 153 6.59 -3.81 0.13
N CYS A 154 5.67 -4.68 -0.27
CA CYS A 154 4.39 -4.93 0.39
C CYS A 154 4.48 -6.22 1.20
N VAL A 155 3.97 -6.23 2.41
CA VAL A 155 3.98 -7.38 3.30
C VAL A 155 2.57 -7.67 3.82
N LEU A 156 2.17 -8.94 3.77
CA LEU A 156 1.03 -9.47 4.50
C LEU A 156 1.46 -10.67 5.34
N ALA A 157 0.92 -10.79 6.52
CA ALA A 157 1.11 -11.95 7.40
C ALA A 157 -0.14 -12.18 8.25
N ASP A 158 -0.38 -13.43 8.65
CA ASP A 158 -1.34 -13.78 9.68
C ASP A 158 -0.86 -14.97 10.54
N ASN A 159 -1.55 -15.21 11.64
CA ASN A 159 -1.20 -16.29 12.58
C ASN A 159 -1.61 -17.68 12.09
N VAL A 160 -2.59 -17.76 11.21
CA VAL A 160 -3.23 -19.02 10.79
C VAL A 160 -2.44 -19.65 9.65
N VAL A 161 -2.10 -18.84 8.66
CA VAL A 161 -1.39 -19.28 7.45
C VAL A 161 0.12 -19.09 7.60
N ARG A 162 0.66 -19.12 8.72
CA ARG A 162 2.10 -18.96 9.03
C ARG A 162 2.97 -18.53 7.85
N GLY A 163 3.67 -17.44 7.99
CA GLY A 163 4.62 -16.94 6.99
C GLY A 163 4.43 -15.46 6.69
N ILE A 164 5.49 -14.90 6.14
CA ILE A 164 5.51 -13.52 5.64
C ILE A 164 5.39 -13.59 4.13
N HIS A 165 4.34 -13.03 3.59
CA HIS A 165 4.11 -12.92 2.16
C HIS A 165 4.59 -11.56 1.69
N LEU A 166 5.51 -11.55 0.73
CA LEU A 166 6.27 -10.38 0.31
C LEU A 166 6.19 -10.18 -1.21
N ALA A 167 5.75 -9.01 -1.64
CA ALA A 167 5.95 -8.51 -3.00
C ALA A 167 6.95 -7.36 -2.94
N ARG A 168 8.17 -7.55 -3.48
CA ARG A 168 9.28 -6.59 -3.42
C ARG A 168 9.76 -6.19 -4.79
N SER A 169 9.92 -4.90 -5.02
CA SER A 169 10.51 -4.35 -6.24
C SER A 169 11.99 -4.68 -6.36
N ASP A 170 12.46 -4.86 -7.58
CA ASP A 170 13.88 -4.90 -7.91
C ASP A 170 14.48 -3.50 -8.16
N VAL A 171 13.62 -2.48 -8.25
CA VAL A 171 14.00 -1.08 -8.45
C VAL A 171 14.04 -0.34 -7.13
N SER A 172 15.07 0.48 -6.93
CA SER A 172 15.21 1.39 -5.79
C SER A 172 14.37 2.66 -5.97
N ILE A 173 13.84 3.18 -4.85
CA ILE A 173 13.18 4.49 -4.78
C ILE A 173 14.00 5.50 -3.97
N SER A 174 15.28 5.20 -3.71
CA SER A 174 16.15 6.02 -2.84
C SER A 174 17.00 7.04 -3.63
N ASP A 175 16.44 7.64 -4.66
CA ASP A 175 17.10 8.65 -5.50
C ASP A 175 16.83 10.10 -5.04
N GLY A 176 15.99 10.28 -4.02
CA GLY A 176 15.58 11.59 -3.50
C GLY A 176 14.42 12.23 -4.28
N ALA A 177 13.91 11.59 -5.32
CA ALA A 177 12.68 11.98 -5.99
C ALA A 177 11.45 11.53 -5.19
N TRP A 178 10.28 12.05 -5.57
CA TRP A 178 9.00 11.61 -5.04
C TRP A 178 8.45 10.46 -5.89
N HIS A 179 8.13 9.34 -5.24
CA HIS A 179 7.53 8.16 -5.84
C HIS A 179 6.19 7.85 -5.20
N ARG A 180 5.22 7.42 -5.99
CA ARG A 180 3.97 6.85 -5.48
C ARG A 180 4.13 5.35 -5.28
N LEU A 181 3.86 4.88 -4.07
CA LEU A 181 3.89 3.47 -3.73
C LEU A 181 2.49 3.00 -3.37
N GLU A 182 2.09 1.87 -3.92
CA GLU A 182 0.82 1.23 -3.57
C GLU A 182 1.02 -0.27 -3.37
N CYS A 183 0.45 -0.78 -2.28
CA CYS A 183 0.23 -2.20 -2.05
C CYS A 183 -1.24 -2.52 -2.33
N ARG A 184 -1.49 -3.56 -3.10
CA ARG A 184 -2.84 -4.02 -3.43
C ARG A 184 -2.96 -5.52 -3.19
N ARG A 185 -3.95 -5.92 -2.38
CA ARG A 185 -4.41 -7.30 -2.31
C ARG A 185 -5.73 -7.43 -3.04
N SER A 186 -5.82 -8.44 -3.91
CA SER A 186 -7.06 -8.88 -4.54
C SER A 186 -7.08 -10.40 -4.57
N GLY A 187 -7.99 -11.01 -3.80
CA GLY A 187 -8.05 -12.46 -3.63
C GLY A 187 -6.71 -13.05 -3.15
N ALA A 188 -6.13 -13.92 -3.96
CA ALA A 188 -4.86 -14.62 -3.69
C ALA A 188 -3.63 -13.91 -4.25
N THR A 189 -3.72 -12.63 -4.60
CA THR A 189 -2.60 -11.87 -5.18
C THR A 189 -2.28 -10.64 -4.34
N LEU A 190 -1.00 -10.47 -4.01
CA LEU A 190 -0.42 -9.25 -3.46
C LEU A 190 0.42 -8.57 -4.53
N THR A 191 0.16 -7.30 -4.80
CA THR A 191 0.84 -6.52 -5.84
C THR A 191 1.46 -5.27 -5.24
N LEU A 192 2.68 -4.96 -5.65
CA LEU A 192 3.34 -3.68 -5.41
C LEU A 192 3.36 -2.86 -6.71
N LEU A 193 2.88 -1.63 -6.62
CA LEU A 193 3.02 -0.64 -7.68
C LEU A 193 3.99 0.47 -7.24
N VAL A 194 4.81 0.94 -8.19
CA VAL A 194 5.65 2.13 -8.07
C VAL A 194 5.32 3.04 -9.23
N ASP A 195 4.93 4.27 -8.95
CA ASP A 195 4.53 5.27 -9.96
C ASP A 195 3.49 4.72 -10.95
N ASP A 196 2.47 4.04 -10.39
CA ASP A 196 1.34 3.39 -11.08
C ASP A 196 1.70 2.14 -11.92
N ALA A 197 2.98 1.80 -12.06
CA ALA A 197 3.41 0.60 -12.74
C ALA A 197 3.55 -0.59 -11.76
N VAL A 198 3.12 -1.79 -12.18
CA VAL A 198 3.32 -3.02 -11.40
C VAL A 198 4.80 -3.39 -11.40
N HIS A 199 5.41 -3.44 -10.22
CA HIS A 199 6.83 -3.79 -10.03
C HIS A 199 7.04 -5.17 -9.41
N ALA A 200 6.06 -5.68 -8.68
CA ALA A 200 6.13 -7.02 -8.12
C ALA A 200 4.74 -7.59 -7.83
N THR A 201 4.64 -8.91 -7.91
CA THR A 201 3.46 -9.67 -7.47
C THR A 201 3.91 -10.88 -6.64
N ALA A 202 3.07 -11.29 -5.69
CA ALA A 202 3.24 -12.52 -4.94
C ALA A 202 1.91 -13.24 -4.81
N VAL A 203 1.94 -14.57 -4.92
CA VAL A 203 0.77 -15.41 -4.59
C VAL A 203 0.70 -15.54 -3.08
N ILE A 204 -0.47 -15.32 -2.53
CA ILE A 204 -0.77 -15.44 -1.11
C ILE A 204 -1.96 -16.37 -0.90
N PRO A 205 -2.11 -17.01 0.27
CA PRO A 205 -3.33 -17.75 0.57
C PRO A 205 -4.56 -16.84 0.55
N ALA A 206 -5.61 -17.24 -0.16
CA ALA A 206 -6.87 -16.49 -0.21
C ALA A 206 -7.51 -16.33 1.18
N THR A 207 -7.25 -17.29 2.08
CA THR A 207 -7.74 -17.31 3.46
C THR A 207 -6.92 -16.45 4.43
N LEU A 208 -5.74 -15.92 3.99
CA LEU A 208 -4.93 -15.02 4.83
C LEU A 208 -5.79 -13.85 5.33
N SER A 209 -5.84 -13.66 6.66
CA SER A 209 -6.71 -12.67 7.29
C SER A 209 -5.91 -11.71 8.16
N VAL A 210 -6.07 -10.41 7.91
CA VAL A 210 -5.44 -9.38 8.73
C VAL A 210 -6.48 -8.70 9.60
N THR A 211 -6.49 -9.07 10.87
CA THR A 211 -7.34 -8.49 11.91
C THR A 211 -6.56 -8.47 13.21
N ASN A 212 -6.37 -7.30 13.79
CA ASN A 212 -5.66 -7.12 15.06
C ASN A 212 -6.06 -5.80 15.73
N THR A 213 -5.67 -5.63 16.99
CA THR A 213 -5.96 -4.44 17.81
C THR A 213 -4.75 -3.49 17.95
N VAL A 214 -3.72 -3.69 17.11
CA VAL A 214 -2.53 -2.83 17.12
C VAL A 214 -2.87 -1.49 16.44
N PRO A 215 -2.40 -0.35 16.95
CA PRO A 215 -2.54 0.94 16.27
C PRO A 215 -2.03 0.91 14.82
N LEU A 216 -2.65 1.70 13.95
CA LEU A 216 -2.07 2.05 12.67
C LEU A 216 -0.84 2.93 12.90
N SER A 217 0.30 2.60 12.30
CA SER A 217 1.56 3.32 12.45
C SER A 217 2.10 3.78 11.10
N ILE A 218 2.58 5.03 11.05
CA ILE A 218 3.16 5.65 9.85
C ILE A 218 4.57 6.16 10.19
N GLY A 219 5.56 5.76 9.40
CA GLY A 219 6.97 6.15 9.57
C GLY A 219 7.77 5.30 10.55
N GLY A 220 7.20 4.20 11.03
CA GLY A 220 7.82 3.23 11.94
C GLY A 220 6.80 2.25 12.48
N LYS A 221 7.22 1.27 13.27
CA LYS A 221 6.32 0.28 13.91
C LYS A 221 5.91 0.66 15.35
N GLY A 222 6.42 1.76 15.87
CA GLY A 222 6.19 2.26 17.23
C GLY A 222 7.29 3.22 17.63
N ASP A 223 7.31 3.64 18.89
CA ASP A 223 8.28 4.59 19.46
C ASP A 223 9.47 3.91 20.18
N GLY A 224 9.60 2.60 20.07
CA GLY A 224 10.73 1.85 20.59
C GLY A 224 12.04 2.07 19.82
N ARG A 225 13.17 1.65 20.40
CA ARG A 225 14.50 1.80 19.77
C ARG A 225 14.65 1.05 18.45
N ASP A 226 13.97 -0.08 18.31
CA ASP A 226 13.95 -0.92 17.12
C ASP A 226 12.60 -0.75 16.41
N ASN A 227 12.36 0.47 15.93
CA ASN A 227 11.06 0.83 15.36
C ASN A 227 11.03 0.79 13.82
N ASP A 228 12.07 0.28 13.16
CA ASP A 228 12.19 0.31 11.69
C ASP A 228 11.90 1.72 11.14
N GLN A 229 12.56 2.72 11.73
CA GLN A 229 12.34 4.14 11.46
C GLN A 229 12.47 4.48 9.99
N PHE A 230 11.47 5.13 9.43
CA PHE A 230 11.55 5.78 8.13
C PHE A 230 12.30 7.13 8.26
N HIS A 231 13.24 7.37 7.35
CA HIS A 231 14.14 8.54 7.40
C HIS A 231 13.94 9.51 6.22
N GLY A 232 12.79 9.50 5.62
CA GLY A 232 12.45 10.36 4.49
C GLY A 232 11.27 11.26 4.75
N SER A 233 10.55 11.57 3.69
CA SER A 233 9.33 12.37 3.75
C SER A 233 8.17 11.60 3.12
N LEU A 234 6.99 11.74 3.71
CA LEU A 234 5.75 11.10 3.26
C LEU A 234 4.69 12.16 2.97
N ASP A 235 3.86 11.86 2.00
CA ASP A 235 2.68 12.61 1.67
C ASP A 235 1.59 11.68 1.14
N ASP A 236 0.35 12.13 1.18
CA ASP A 236 -0.82 11.41 0.65
C ASP A 236 -0.82 9.92 1.04
N VAL A 237 -0.71 9.66 2.35
CA VAL A 237 -0.82 8.30 2.90
C VAL A 237 -2.29 7.92 2.98
N TRP A 238 -2.64 6.74 2.49
CA TRP A 238 -4.04 6.31 2.45
C TRP A 238 -4.21 4.79 2.59
N ILE A 239 -5.40 4.38 3.05
CA ILE A 239 -5.85 2.99 3.16
C ILE A 239 -7.28 2.92 2.62
N ALA A 240 -7.57 1.92 1.77
CA ALA A 240 -8.89 1.65 1.23
C ALA A 240 -9.23 0.15 1.34
N LEU A 241 -10.47 -0.16 1.64
CA LEU A 241 -11.02 -1.52 1.76
C LEU A 241 -12.15 -1.72 0.75
N GLY A 242 -12.29 -2.96 0.26
CA GLY A 242 -13.34 -3.34 -0.70
C GLY A 242 -12.81 -3.75 -2.06
#